data_5fd5102bd1f7351e5f54b05b8b51f41d
#
_entry.id   5fd5102bd1f7351e5f54b05b8b51f41d
#
_cell.length_a   1.000
_cell.length_b   1.000
_cell.length_c   1.000
_cell.angle_alpha   90.00
_cell.angle_beta   90.00
_cell.angle_gamma   90.00
#
_symmetry.space_group_name_H-M   'P 1'
#
loop_
_entity.id
_entity.type
_entity.pdbx_description
1 polymer ?
#
loop_
_entity_poly.entity_id
_entity_poly.type
_entity_poly.pdbx_seq_one_letter_code
_entity_poly.pdbx_strand_id
1 'polypeptide(L)'
;RLFPNKKIARFDKDTDLKATVDERYDELKNGEIDIIIGTQVIAKGLDLPHLTVVGVVQADTGLSLPDYSSPERTFQLLAQVVGRVGRSSMPTEVVVQSYQPSHPSITNGLSQNYTEFYQRTISQRQKTNFPPFTYLLKLTCVYKTEAAAIRNAKKLSELLKSNFDNIEVFGPTPAFYERVRDTYRWQIVIKSPRRQELLDVLNFLPPSHWQYELDPVSLL
;
A
#
# COMPACT_ATOMS: atom_id res chain seq x y z
N ARG A 1 -16.02 -25.12 -17.95
CA ARG A 1 -15.38 -23.82 -18.33
C ARG A 1 -16.51 -22.80 -18.55
N LEU A 2 -16.45 -21.65 -17.88
CA LEU A 2 -17.47 -20.60 -18.01
C LEU A 2 -17.40 -19.89 -19.37
N PHE A 3 -16.22 -19.82 -19.99
CA PHE A 3 -15.98 -19.13 -21.26
C PHE A 3 -15.20 -20.03 -22.23
N PRO A 4 -15.87 -21.04 -22.87
CA PRO A 4 -15.18 -22.08 -23.62
C PRO A 4 -14.51 -21.59 -24.91
N ASN A 5 -15.02 -20.50 -25.49
CA ASN A 5 -14.56 -19.99 -26.81
C ASN A 5 -13.87 -18.61 -26.69
N LYS A 6 -13.39 -18.25 -25.49
CA LYS A 6 -12.78 -16.95 -25.26
C LYS A 6 -11.28 -17.05 -25.04
N LYS A 7 -10.53 -16.14 -25.62
CA LYS A 7 -9.08 -16.00 -25.42
C LYS A 7 -8.83 -15.27 -24.11
N ILE A 8 -8.31 -16.00 -23.12
CA ILE A 8 -8.06 -15.49 -21.76
C ILE A 8 -6.55 -15.32 -21.57
N ALA A 9 -6.12 -14.17 -21.10
CA ALA A 9 -4.75 -13.91 -20.69
C ALA A 9 -4.66 -13.60 -19.20
N ARG A 10 -3.64 -14.16 -18.54
CA ARG A 10 -3.35 -13.92 -17.13
C ARG A 10 -1.99 -13.24 -17.00
N PHE A 11 -1.96 -12.16 -16.20
CA PHE A 11 -0.79 -11.36 -15.91
C PHE A 11 -0.65 -11.21 -14.39
N ASP A 12 0.28 -11.94 -13.79
CA ASP A 12 0.55 -11.89 -12.35
C ASP A 12 2.05 -11.74 -12.06
N LYS A 13 2.37 -11.58 -10.77
CA LYS A 13 3.74 -11.32 -10.32
C LYS A 13 4.71 -12.50 -10.46
N ASP A 14 4.19 -13.70 -10.71
CA ASP A 14 5.00 -14.93 -10.75
C ASP A 14 5.68 -15.14 -12.12
N THR A 15 5.30 -14.36 -13.12
CA THR A 15 5.96 -14.22 -14.42
C THR A 15 6.70 -12.88 -14.49
N ASP A 16 7.73 -12.77 -15.32
CA ASP A 16 8.32 -11.46 -15.63
C ASP A 16 7.26 -10.61 -16.36
N LEU A 17 6.48 -9.91 -15.52
CA LEU A 17 5.21 -9.30 -15.87
C LEU A 17 5.41 -8.23 -16.91
N LYS A 18 6.56 -7.54 -16.87
CA LYS A 18 6.89 -6.47 -17.82
C LYS A 18 7.22 -7.06 -19.19
N ALA A 19 8.04 -8.07 -19.25
CA ALA A 19 8.36 -8.77 -20.50
C ALA A 19 7.10 -9.39 -21.11
N THR A 20 6.27 -10.09 -20.31
CA THR A 20 5.03 -10.73 -20.81
C THR A 20 3.98 -9.72 -21.28
N VAL A 21 3.88 -8.55 -20.64
CA VAL A 21 2.97 -7.48 -21.09
C VAL A 21 3.50 -6.83 -22.35
N ASP A 22 4.81 -6.54 -22.43
CA ASP A 22 5.43 -5.94 -23.60
C ASP A 22 5.35 -6.87 -24.82
N GLU A 23 5.57 -8.18 -24.65
CA GLU A 23 5.45 -9.18 -25.71
C GLU A 23 4.04 -9.33 -26.26
N ARG A 24 3.01 -9.13 -25.42
CA ARG A 24 1.60 -9.30 -25.79
C ARG A 24 0.84 -7.98 -25.93
N TYR A 25 1.56 -6.86 -25.89
CA TYR A 25 0.92 -5.54 -25.92
C TYR A 25 0.08 -5.32 -27.18
N ASP A 26 0.55 -5.74 -28.33
CA ASP A 26 -0.18 -5.60 -29.60
C ASP A 26 -1.46 -6.43 -29.62
N GLU A 27 -1.45 -7.66 -29.08
CA GLU A 27 -2.65 -8.49 -28.93
C GLU A 27 -3.69 -7.84 -28.02
N LEU A 28 -3.22 -7.20 -26.91
CA LEU A 28 -4.06 -6.48 -25.96
C LEU A 28 -4.68 -5.22 -26.59
N LYS A 29 -3.86 -4.46 -27.29
CA LYS A 29 -4.26 -3.21 -27.95
C LYS A 29 -5.24 -3.43 -29.08
N ASN A 30 -5.03 -4.51 -29.87
CA ASN A 30 -5.88 -4.86 -31.01
C ASN A 30 -7.19 -5.56 -30.60
N GLY A 31 -7.38 -5.86 -29.30
CA GLY A 31 -8.58 -6.53 -28.81
C GLY A 31 -8.64 -8.02 -29.17
N GLU A 32 -7.50 -8.65 -29.43
CA GLU A 32 -7.43 -10.09 -29.73
C GLU A 32 -7.60 -10.97 -28.48
N ILE A 33 -7.52 -10.37 -27.30
CA ILE A 33 -7.74 -11.03 -26.00
C ILE A 33 -9.10 -10.59 -25.47
N ASP A 34 -9.99 -11.56 -25.26
CA ASP A 34 -11.35 -11.30 -24.76
C ASP A 34 -11.39 -11.00 -23.25
N ILE A 35 -10.56 -11.69 -22.46
CA ILE A 35 -10.57 -11.57 -21.00
C ILE A 35 -9.13 -11.44 -20.48
N ILE A 36 -8.90 -10.39 -19.72
CA ILE A 36 -7.63 -10.11 -19.06
C ILE A 36 -7.81 -10.32 -17.56
N ILE A 37 -7.00 -11.19 -16.97
CA ILE A 37 -6.96 -11.40 -15.53
C ILE A 37 -5.60 -10.95 -15.04
N GLY A 38 -5.57 -10.08 -14.01
CA GLY A 38 -4.30 -9.65 -13.47
C GLY A 38 -4.38 -8.84 -12.20
N THR A 39 -3.22 -8.46 -11.69
CA THR A 39 -3.09 -7.63 -10.50
C THR A 39 -3.13 -6.14 -10.86
N GLN A 40 -2.96 -5.27 -9.87
CA GLN A 40 -2.94 -3.80 -10.00
C GLN A 40 -2.00 -3.28 -11.10
N VAL A 41 -1.00 -4.07 -11.52
CA VAL A 41 -0.03 -3.67 -12.55
C VAL A 41 -0.71 -3.44 -13.90
N ILE A 42 -1.74 -4.21 -14.23
CA ILE A 42 -2.52 -4.05 -15.48
C ILE A 42 -3.31 -2.73 -15.48
N ALA A 43 -3.73 -2.27 -14.31
CA ALA A 43 -4.40 -0.98 -14.17
C ALA A 43 -3.47 0.21 -14.45
N LYS A 44 -2.14 0.00 -14.47
CA LYS A 44 -1.14 1.04 -14.66
C LYS A 44 -0.54 0.97 -16.08
N GLY A 45 -0.75 2.03 -16.86
CA GLY A 45 0.04 2.28 -18.08
C GLY A 45 -0.44 1.67 -19.39
N LEU A 46 -1.36 0.70 -19.41
CA LEU A 46 -1.85 0.11 -20.65
C LEU A 46 -2.96 0.96 -21.27
N ASP A 47 -2.84 1.21 -22.58
CA ASP A 47 -3.92 1.78 -23.38
C ASP A 47 -4.71 0.64 -24.04
N LEU A 48 -5.95 0.46 -23.59
CA LEU A 48 -6.84 -0.64 -24.00
C LEU A 48 -8.12 -0.07 -24.61
N PRO A 49 -8.10 0.34 -25.88
CA PRO A 49 -9.24 1.02 -26.52
C PRO A 49 -10.50 0.15 -26.64
N HIS A 50 -10.36 -1.17 -26.60
CA HIS A 50 -11.46 -2.13 -26.69
C HIS A 50 -11.98 -2.58 -25.31
N LEU A 51 -11.49 -1.99 -24.23
CA LEU A 51 -11.91 -2.32 -22.87
C LEU A 51 -13.32 -1.80 -22.59
N THR A 52 -14.29 -2.69 -22.41
CA THR A 52 -15.69 -2.35 -22.16
C THR A 52 -16.13 -2.59 -20.72
N VAL A 53 -15.55 -3.60 -20.06
CA VAL A 53 -15.90 -3.94 -18.67
C VAL A 53 -14.64 -4.13 -17.84
N VAL A 54 -14.61 -3.55 -16.65
CA VAL A 54 -13.57 -3.80 -15.66
C VAL A 54 -14.18 -4.32 -14.38
N GLY A 55 -13.74 -5.50 -13.96
CA GLY A 55 -14.09 -6.08 -12.67
C GLY A 55 -13.00 -5.89 -11.63
N VAL A 56 -13.33 -5.33 -10.46
CA VAL A 56 -12.46 -5.29 -9.30
C VAL A 56 -12.96 -6.30 -8.27
N VAL A 57 -12.23 -7.40 -8.15
CA VAL A 57 -12.55 -8.46 -7.17
C VAL A 57 -11.88 -8.10 -5.85
N GLN A 58 -12.68 -7.97 -4.80
CA GLN A 58 -12.19 -7.67 -3.45
C GLN A 58 -11.45 -6.32 -3.31
N ALA A 59 -12.15 -5.22 -3.54
CA ALA A 59 -11.61 -3.86 -3.38
C ALA A 59 -11.10 -3.56 -1.96
N ASP A 60 -11.59 -4.31 -0.96
CA ASP A 60 -11.23 -4.17 0.46
C ASP A 60 -9.84 -4.68 0.82
N THR A 61 -9.17 -5.43 -0.04
CA THR A 61 -7.86 -6.01 0.26
C THR A 61 -6.86 -4.94 0.70
N GLY A 62 -6.88 -3.78 0.05
CA GLY A 62 -6.05 -2.64 0.44
C GLY A 62 -6.44 -2.06 1.80
N LEU A 63 -7.73 -1.97 2.12
CA LEU A 63 -8.25 -1.40 3.36
C LEU A 63 -7.97 -2.25 4.59
N SER A 64 -7.79 -3.56 4.40
CA SER A 64 -7.52 -4.50 5.50
C SER A 64 -6.06 -4.45 5.98
N LEU A 65 -5.18 -3.74 5.29
CA LEU A 65 -3.80 -3.59 5.69
C LEU A 65 -3.66 -2.57 6.82
N PRO A 66 -2.91 -2.88 7.90
CA PRO A 66 -2.72 -1.98 9.04
C PRO A 66 -1.71 -0.86 8.70
N ASP A 67 -2.10 0.00 7.78
CA ASP A 67 -1.27 1.11 7.31
C ASP A 67 -2.10 2.38 7.16
N TYR A 68 -1.56 3.50 7.63
CA TYR A 68 -2.22 4.80 7.54
C TYR A 68 -2.49 5.27 6.10
N SER A 69 -1.74 4.77 5.13
CA SER A 69 -1.91 5.08 3.70
C SER A 69 -2.85 4.12 2.96
N SER A 70 -3.34 3.07 3.61
CA SER A 70 -4.23 2.06 2.99
C SER A 70 -5.50 2.63 2.35
N PRO A 71 -6.22 3.58 2.98
CA PRO A 71 -7.37 4.22 2.36
C PRO A 71 -7.03 4.96 1.08
N GLU A 72 -5.89 5.65 1.05
CA GLU A 72 -5.42 6.41 -0.11
C GLU A 72 -5.04 5.51 -1.28
N ARG A 73 -4.33 4.43 -0.99
CA ARG A 73 -3.98 3.44 -2.02
C ARG A 73 -5.21 2.81 -2.65
N THR A 74 -6.23 2.52 -1.86
CA THR A 74 -7.49 1.97 -2.35
C THR A 74 -8.22 2.99 -3.22
N PHE A 75 -8.33 4.25 -2.77
CA PHE A 75 -8.87 5.34 -3.57
C PHE A 75 -8.14 5.50 -4.91
N GLN A 76 -6.81 5.58 -4.88
CA GLN A 76 -5.98 5.76 -6.07
C GLN A 76 -6.15 4.61 -7.05
N LEU A 77 -6.20 3.37 -6.57
CA LEU A 77 -6.42 2.19 -7.39
C LEU A 77 -7.76 2.28 -8.12
N LEU A 78 -8.85 2.55 -7.39
CA LEU A 78 -10.19 2.62 -7.97
C LEU A 78 -10.32 3.79 -8.94
N ALA A 79 -9.80 4.97 -8.60
CA ALA A 79 -9.77 6.12 -9.49
C ALA A 79 -8.97 5.84 -10.78
N GLN A 80 -7.87 5.10 -10.69
CA GLN A 80 -7.12 4.66 -11.87
C GLN A 80 -7.91 3.68 -12.74
N VAL A 81 -8.60 2.73 -12.12
CA VAL A 81 -9.44 1.75 -12.83
C VAL A 81 -10.55 2.47 -13.59
N VAL A 82 -11.29 3.35 -12.90
CA VAL A 82 -12.37 4.15 -13.52
C VAL A 82 -11.81 5.03 -14.65
N GLY A 83 -10.66 5.66 -14.45
CA GLY A 83 -10.02 6.51 -15.46
C GLY A 83 -9.51 5.77 -16.70
N ARG A 84 -9.51 4.42 -16.71
CA ARG A 84 -9.19 3.60 -17.90
C ARG A 84 -10.40 3.31 -18.76
N VAL A 85 -11.56 3.33 -18.17
CA VAL A 85 -12.85 3.04 -18.82
C VAL A 85 -13.40 4.33 -19.44
N GLY A 86 -14.09 4.24 -20.57
CA GLY A 86 -14.71 5.41 -21.22
C GLY A 86 -13.83 6.14 -22.23
N ARG A 87 -12.69 5.58 -22.62
CA ARG A 87 -11.85 6.11 -23.70
C ARG A 87 -12.29 5.65 -25.09
N SER A 88 -13.16 4.68 -25.17
CA SER A 88 -13.79 4.19 -26.40
C SER A 88 -15.15 4.82 -26.61
N SER A 89 -15.66 4.77 -27.83
CA SER A 89 -17.03 5.19 -28.17
C SER A 89 -18.10 4.22 -27.69
N MET A 90 -17.70 3.07 -27.11
CA MET A 90 -18.61 2.06 -26.61
C MET A 90 -18.97 2.32 -25.14
N PRO A 91 -20.21 1.99 -24.70
CA PRO A 91 -20.57 2.01 -23.30
C PRO A 91 -19.61 1.15 -22.49
N THR A 92 -19.18 1.67 -21.36
CA THR A 92 -18.18 1.00 -20.51
C THR A 92 -18.70 0.91 -19.08
N GLU A 93 -18.40 -0.18 -18.41
CA GLU A 93 -18.87 -0.49 -17.06
C GLU A 93 -17.72 -0.86 -16.12
N VAL A 94 -17.80 -0.40 -14.87
CA VAL A 94 -16.89 -0.81 -13.78
C VAL A 94 -17.70 -1.51 -12.71
N VAL A 95 -17.43 -2.79 -12.49
CA VAL A 95 -18.06 -3.60 -11.46
C VAL A 95 -17.09 -3.81 -10.32
N VAL A 96 -17.46 -3.39 -9.11
CA VAL A 96 -16.61 -3.49 -7.92
C VAL A 96 -17.27 -4.35 -6.86
N GLN A 97 -16.59 -5.42 -6.48
CA GLN A 97 -16.99 -6.26 -5.36
C GLN A 97 -16.31 -5.79 -4.08
N SER A 98 -17.08 -5.57 -3.02
CA SER A 98 -16.59 -5.10 -1.72
C SER A 98 -17.48 -5.60 -0.58
N TYR A 99 -16.86 -5.89 0.56
CA TYR A 99 -17.55 -6.09 1.85
C TYR A 99 -17.90 -4.76 2.53
N GLN A 100 -17.28 -3.65 2.11
CA GLN A 100 -17.46 -2.31 2.65
C GLN A 100 -17.81 -1.30 1.53
N PRO A 101 -18.90 -1.51 0.77
CA PRO A 101 -19.19 -0.70 -0.43
C PRO A 101 -19.40 0.79 -0.12
N SER A 102 -19.78 1.13 1.12
CA SER A 102 -19.97 2.51 1.58
C SER A 102 -18.70 3.17 2.11
N HIS A 103 -17.55 2.47 2.11
CA HIS A 103 -16.30 3.05 2.59
C HIS A 103 -15.87 4.25 1.72
N PRO A 104 -15.47 5.41 2.31
CA PRO A 104 -15.16 6.63 1.54
C PRO A 104 -14.11 6.45 0.45
N SER A 105 -13.12 5.59 0.66
CA SER A 105 -12.12 5.27 -0.38
C SER A 105 -12.73 4.59 -1.59
N ILE A 106 -13.79 3.80 -1.39
CA ILE A 106 -14.47 3.07 -2.47
C ILE A 106 -15.42 4.02 -3.18
N THR A 107 -16.32 4.66 -2.45
CA THR A 107 -17.34 5.56 -3.05
C THR A 107 -16.70 6.74 -3.78
N ASN A 108 -15.72 7.41 -3.15
CA ASN A 108 -15.03 8.54 -3.78
C ASN A 108 -14.05 8.10 -4.88
N GLY A 109 -13.43 6.91 -4.76
CA GLY A 109 -12.59 6.35 -5.82
C GLY A 109 -13.38 6.06 -7.09
N LEU A 110 -14.58 5.50 -6.96
CA LEU A 110 -15.47 5.20 -8.08
C LEU A 110 -16.07 6.47 -8.72
N SER A 111 -16.46 7.45 -7.90
CA SER A 111 -16.96 8.75 -8.40
C SER A 111 -15.85 9.72 -8.79
N GLN A 112 -14.58 9.36 -8.60
CA GLN A 112 -13.41 10.22 -8.81
C GLN A 112 -13.47 11.54 -8.02
N ASN A 113 -14.18 11.54 -6.88
CA ASN A 113 -14.34 12.72 -6.03
C ASN A 113 -13.13 12.88 -5.10
N TYR A 114 -12.03 13.39 -5.67
CA TYR A 114 -10.79 13.66 -4.93
C TYR A 114 -10.98 14.68 -3.80
N THR A 115 -11.77 15.72 -4.03
CA THR A 115 -11.93 16.81 -3.05
C THR A 115 -12.53 16.31 -1.75
N GLU A 116 -13.61 15.56 -1.81
CA GLU A 116 -14.25 15.00 -0.61
C GLU A 116 -13.33 13.97 0.07
N PHE A 117 -12.70 13.09 -0.72
CA PHE A 117 -11.75 12.14 -0.20
C PHE A 117 -10.58 12.81 0.54
N TYR A 118 -10.00 13.86 -0.06
CA TYR A 118 -8.92 14.64 0.53
C TYR A 118 -9.33 15.27 1.86
N GLN A 119 -10.47 15.96 1.90
CA GLN A 119 -10.94 16.62 3.13
C GLN A 119 -11.14 15.66 4.29
N ARG A 120 -11.71 14.50 4.02
CA ARG A 120 -11.88 13.44 5.02
C ARG A 120 -10.54 12.88 5.50
N THR A 121 -9.67 12.55 4.57
CA THR A 121 -8.36 11.95 4.87
C THR A 121 -7.47 12.92 5.65
N ILE A 122 -7.40 14.19 5.25
CA ILE A 122 -6.56 15.18 5.93
C ILE A 122 -7.06 15.45 7.37
N SER A 123 -8.39 15.52 7.56
CA SER A 123 -8.99 15.66 8.89
C SER A 123 -8.68 14.46 9.79
N GLN A 124 -8.74 13.24 9.25
CA GLN A 124 -8.39 12.04 10.01
C GLN A 124 -6.90 12.02 10.38
N ARG A 125 -6.01 12.36 9.45
CA ARG A 125 -4.57 12.43 9.70
C ARG A 125 -4.21 13.46 10.76
N GLN A 126 -4.90 14.61 10.77
CA GLN A 126 -4.73 15.61 11.81
C GLN A 126 -5.13 15.09 13.19
N LYS A 127 -6.30 14.43 13.29
CA LYS A 127 -6.78 13.84 14.56
C LYS A 127 -5.89 12.73 15.10
N THR A 128 -5.20 12.02 14.22
CA THR A 128 -4.38 10.83 14.59
C THR A 128 -2.87 11.12 14.54
N ASN A 129 -2.48 12.39 14.35
CA ASN A 129 -1.09 12.81 14.25
C ASN A 129 -0.31 11.96 13.22
N PHE A 130 -0.77 11.95 11.95
CA PHE A 130 -0.03 11.39 10.83
C PHE A 130 0.43 12.49 9.86
N PRO A 131 1.41 12.22 9.01
CA PRO A 131 1.83 13.19 8.01
C PRO A 131 0.65 13.76 7.19
N PRO A 132 0.62 15.07 6.91
CA PRO A 132 1.70 16.06 7.02
C PRO A 132 1.81 16.76 8.38
N PHE A 133 1.03 16.41 9.40
CA PHE A 133 0.99 17.08 10.70
C PHE A 133 2.11 16.64 11.64
N THR A 134 2.78 15.55 11.35
CA THR A 134 3.91 15.02 12.10
C THR A 134 4.88 14.32 11.15
N TYR A 135 6.11 14.16 11.59
CA TYR A 135 7.12 13.35 10.93
C TYR A 135 7.14 11.95 11.52
N LEU A 136 7.54 10.96 10.71
CA LEU A 136 7.60 9.57 11.11
C LEU A 136 9.02 9.02 11.00
N LEU A 137 9.38 8.15 11.93
CA LEU A 137 10.57 7.31 11.84
C LEU A 137 10.16 5.88 12.15
N LYS A 138 10.40 4.98 11.21
CA LYS A 138 10.21 3.55 11.38
C LYS A 138 11.57 2.90 11.62
N LEU A 139 11.69 2.22 12.74
CA LEU A 139 12.87 1.43 13.10
C LEU A 139 12.50 -0.05 13.05
N THR A 140 13.31 -0.84 12.37
CA THR A 140 13.12 -2.29 12.26
C THR A 140 14.37 -3.00 12.75
N CYS A 141 14.25 -3.80 13.80
CA CYS A 141 15.32 -4.69 14.22
C CYS A 141 15.22 -6.06 13.53
N VAL A 142 16.37 -6.65 13.21
CA VAL A 142 16.47 -7.91 12.48
C VAL A 142 17.42 -8.84 13.21
N TYR A 143 16.89 -9.94 13.73
CA TYR A 143 17.67 -10.93 14.49
C TYR A 143 17.37 -12.36 14.03
N LYS A 144 18.33 -13.28 14.27
CA LYS A 144 18.15 -14.71 13.95
C LYS A 144 17.16 -15.42 14.87
N THR A 145 16.89 -14.88 16.05
CA THR A 145 15.92 -15.44 17.01
C THR A 145 14.90 -14.41 17.41
N GLU A 146 13.67 -14.84 17.56
CA GLU A 146 12.55 -13.98 17.99
C GLU A 146 12.82 -13.36 19.36
N ALA A 147 13.30 -14.17 20.33
CA ALA A 147 13.60 -13.68 21.67
C ALA A 147 14.65 -12.54 21.68
N ALA A 148 15.65 -12.60 20.77
CA ALA A 148 16.62 -11.53 20.62
C ALA A 148 16.00 -10.28 20.00
N ALA A 149 15.13 -10.43 19.00
CA ALA A 149 14.41 -9.32 18.38
C ALA A 149 13.54 -8.58 19.40
N ILE A 150 12.73 -9.32 20.15
CA ILE A 150 11.86 -8.77 21.21
C ILE A 150 12.69 -8.02 22.27
N ARG A 151 13.72 -8.66 22.83
CA ARG A 151 14.54 -8.09 23.90
C ARG A 151 15.21 -6.79 23.45
N ASN A 152 15.81 -6.77 22.25
CA ASN A 152 16.50 -5.57 21.76
C ASN A 152 15.53 -4.47 21.37
N ALA A 153 14.38 -4.81 20.78
CA ALA A 153 13.34 -3.85 20.48
C ALA A 153 12.75 -3.20 21.74
N LYS A 154 12.48 -3.97 22.80
CA LYS A 154 12.05 -3.44 24.10
C LYS A 154 13.09 -2.52 24.71
N LYS A 155 14.35 -2.95 24.75
CA LYS A 155 15.45 -2.16 25.29
C LYS A 155 15.58 -0.80 24.60
N LEU A 156 15.52 -0.77 23.25
CA LEU A 156 15.59 0.49 22.53
C LEU A 156 14.36 1.37 22.78
N SER A 157 13.16 0.79 22.77
CA SER A 157 11.92 1.51 23.04
C SER A 157 11.94 2.20 24.41
N GLU A 158 12.41 1.50 25.46
CA GLU A 158 12.54 2.04 26.82
C GLU A 158 13.60 3.17 26.86
N LEU A 159 14.75 2.96 26.21
CA LEU A 159 15.80 3.97 26.11
C LEU A 159 15.28 5.25 25.45
N LEU A 160 14.55 5.14 24.35
CA LEU A 160 14.00 6.28 23.64
C LEU A 160 12.96 7.03 24.49
N LYS A 161 12.07 6.31 25.15
CA LYS A 161 11.07 6.89 26.04
C LYS A 161 11.67 7.63 27.24
N SER A 162 12.86 7.22 27.70
CA SER A 162 13.54 7.86 28.85
C SER A 162 14.41 9.05 28.46
N ASN A 163 14.81 9.17 27.19
CA ASN A 163 15.71 10.22 26.74
C ASN A 163 15.05 11.33 25.91
N PHE A 164 13.80 11.13 25.49
CA PHE A 164 13.09 12.08 24.63
C PHE A 164 11.67 12.31 25.16
N ASP A 165 11.37 13.54 25.54
CA ASP A 165 10.04 13.93 26.05
C ASP A 165 9.06 14.34 24.95
N ASN A 166 9.56 14.75 23.79
CA ASN A 166 8.74 15.34 22.71
C ASN A 166 8.48 14.38 21.54
N ILE A 167 8.75 13.10 21.71
CA ILE A 167 8.43 12.07 20.72
C ILE A 167 7.38 11.10 21.24
N GLU A 168 6.58 10.58 20.34
CA GLU A 168 5.66 9.47 20.66
C GLU A 168 6.27 8.17 20.14
N VAL A 169 6.51 7.20 21.02
CA VAL A 169 7.12 5.91 20.68
C VAL A 169 6.07 4.80 20.73
N PHE A 170 5.74 4.25 19.58
CA PHE A 170 4.78 3.15 19.41
C PHE A 170 5.50 1.83 19.21
N GLY A 171 5.01 0.80 19.86
CA GLY A 171 5.64 -0.52 19.85
C GLY A 171 6.57 -0.72 21.06
N PRO A 172 7.46 -1.75 21.01
CA PRO A 172 7.74 -2.59 19.85
C PRO A 172 6.62 -3.56 19.50
N THR A 173 6.43 -3.80 18.22
CA THR A 173 5.48 -4.79 17.67
C THR A 173 6.17 -5.65 16.61
N PRO A 174 5.68 -6.86 16.32
CA PRO A 174 6.11 -7.58 15.14
C PRO A 174 5.96 -6.71 13.89
N ALA A 175 6.92 -6.75 12.98
CA ALA A 175 6.75 -6.14 11.68
C ALA A 175 5.69 -6.88 10.86
N PHE A 176 5.09 -6.24 9.86
CA PHE A 176 4.07 -6.89 9.02
C PHE A 176 4.58 -8.19 8.38
N TYR A 177 5.84 -8.20 7.94
CA TYR A 177 6.56 -9.42 7.59
C TYR A 177 7.50 -9.79 8.74
N GLU A 178 6.92 -10.38 9.79
CA GLU A 178 7.64 -10.74 11.02
C GLU A 178 8.82 -11.67 10.77
N ARG A 179 8.64 -12.63 9.88
CA ARG A 179 9.68 -13.59 9.53
C ARG A 179 10.04 -13.50 8.06
N VAL A 180 11.30 -13.18 7.77
CA VAL A 180 11.82 -13.15 6.40
C VAL A 180 13.08 -14.03 6.35
N ARG A 181 13.03 -15.14 5.57
CA ARG A 181 14.06 -16.16 5.56
C ARG A 181 14.30 -16.67 6.99
N ASP A 182 15.53 -16.61 7.47
CA ASP A 182 15.93 -17.09 8.80
C ASP A 182 16.08 -15.95 9.82
N THR A 183 15.31 -14.88 9.66
CA THR A 183 15.35 -13.73 10.56
C THR A 183 13.96 -13.31 11.02
N TYR A 184 13.89 -12.81 12.24
CA TYR A 184 12.71 -12.20 12.86
C TYR A 184 12.85 -10.70 12.88
N ARG A 185 11.73 -10.00 12.58
CA ARG A 185 11.66 -8.56 12.45
C ARG A 185 10.66 -7.97 13.43
N TRP A 186 11.12 -7.02 14.20
CA TRP A 186 10.28 -6.22 15.10
C TRP A 186 10.46 -4.75 14.78
N GLN A 187 9.39 -3.98 14.94
CA GLN A 187 9.40 -2.56 14.58
C GLN A 187 9.00 -1.67 15.73
N ILE A 188 9.54 -0.45 15.70
CA ILE A 188 9.18 0.69 16.53
C ILE A 188 8.84 1.82 15.57
N VAL A 189 7.69 2.47 15.77
CA VAL A 189 7.30 3.66 15.02
C VAL A 189 7.36 4.85 15.96
N ILE A 190 8.02 5.91 15.52
CA ILE A 190 8.21 7.12 16.30
C ILE A 190 7.56 8.26 15.53
N LYS A 191 6.81 9.11 16.24
CA LYS A 191 6.22 10.34 15.73
C LYS A 191 6.83 11.53 16.44
N SER A 192 7.11 12.61 15.70
CA SER A 192 7.49 13.89 16.27
C SER A 192 6.99 15.04 15.40
N PRO A 193 6.56 16.17 16.01
CA PRO A 193 6.25 17.40 15.29
C PRO A 193 7.49 18.04 14.67
N ARG A 194 8.70 17.66 15.09
CA ARG A 194 9.98 18.21 14.62
C ARG A 194 10.87 17.10 14.05
N ARG A 195 11.23 17.26 12.79
CA ARG A 195 12.07 16.28 12.08
C ARG A 195 13.45 16.10 12.72
N GLN A 196 13.99 17.16 13.31
CA GLN A 196 15.31 17.12 13.97
C GLN A 196 15.33 16.11 15.12
N GLU A 197 14.26 16.00 15.90
CA GLU A 197 14.18 15.02 16.99
C GLU A 197 14.26 13.57 16.49
N LEU A 198 13.71 13.29 15.30
CA LEU A 198 13.83 11.97 14.69
C LEU A 198 15.25 11.69 14.21
N LEU A 199 15.98 12.72 13.75
CA LEU A 199 17.39 12.58 13.40
C LEU A 199 18.25 12.36 14.65
N ASP A 200 17.93 13.03 15.75
CA ASP A 200 18.62 12.85 17.03
C ASP A 200 18.43 11.43 17.57
N VAL A 201 17.25 10.84 17.38
CA VAL A 201 16.98 9.42 17.70
C VAL A 201 17.93 8.46 16.98
N LEU A 202 18.32 8.77 15.75
CA LEU A 202 19.22 7.91 14.97
C LEU A 202 20.59 7.77 15.63
N ASN A 203 21.03 8.75 16.43
CA ASN A 203 22.30 8.68 17.18
C ASN A 203 22.26 7.63 18.32
N PHE A 204 21.06 7.20 18.73
CA PHE A 204 20.87 6.16 19.75
C PHE A 204 20.76 4.76 19.15
N LEU A 205 20.75 4.64 17.82
CA LEU A 205 20.64 3.31 17.20
C LEU A 205 21.93 2.52 17.40
N PRO A 206 21.82 1.24 17.81
CA PRO A 206 22.95 0.34 17.77
C PRO A 206 23.51 0.22 16.35
N PRO A 207 24.83 0.04 16.20
CA PRO A 207 25.50 0.05 14.89
C PRO A 207 25.13 -1.15 13.99
N SER A 208 24.44 -2.16 14.52
CA SER A 208 24.06 -3.37 13.79
C SER A 208 22.66 -3.82 14.12
N HIS A 209 22.08 -4.63 13.24
CA HIS A 209 20.75 -5.24 13.38
C HIS A 209 19.55 -4.28 13.31
N TRP A 210 19.77 -3.00 13.03
CA TRP A 210 18.71 -2.01 12.89
C TRP A 210 18.70 -1.42 11.48
N GLN A 211 17.49 -1.32 10.97
CA GLN A 211 17.18 -0.57 9.75
C GLN A 211 16.26 0.58 10.13
N TYR A 212 16.40 1.69 9.45
CA TYR A 212 15.53 2.85 9.68
C TYR A 212 14.98 3.40 8.36
N GLU A 213 13.81 3.97 8.44
CA GLU A 213 13.13 4.65 7.35
C GLU A 213 12.54 5.95 7.88
N LEU A 214 13.08 7.07 7.41
CA LEU A 214 12.61 8.40 7.79
C LEU A 214 11.49 8.81 6.84
N ASP A 215 10.40 9.32 7.38
CA ASP A 215 9.17 9.69 6.66
C ASP A 215 8.65 8.55 5.75
N PRO A 216 8.46 7.32 6.29
CA PRO A 216 8.02 6.18 5.50
C PRO A 216 6.65 6.43 4.86
N VAL A 217 6.51 6.07 3.59
CA VAL A 217 5.23 6.12 2.87
C VAL A 217 4.27 5.02 3.34
N SER A 218 4.83 4.00 4.02
CA SER A 218 4.12 2.85 4.54
C SER A 218 4.76 2.34 5.81
N LEU A 219 3.95 1.89 6.73
CA LEU A 219 4.40 1.25 7.97
C LEU A 219 4.43 -0.29 7.89
N LEU A 220 4.10 -0.87 6.73
CA LEU A 220 4.16 -2.31 6.47
C LEU A 220 5.57 -2.83 6.32
#